data_ffbee80f0a5baa2351663780d55c9d02
#
_entry.id   ffbee80f0a5baa2351663780d55c9d02
#
_cell.length_a   1.000
_cell.length_b   1.000
_cell.length_c   1.000
_cell.angle_alpha   90.00
_cell.angle_beta   90.00
_cell.angle_gamma   90.00
#
_symmetry.space_group_name_H-M   'P 1'
#
loop_
_entity.id
_entity.type
_entity.pdbx_description
1 polymer ?
#
loop_
_entity_poly.entity_id
_entity_poly.type
_entity_poly.pdbx_seq_one_letter_code
_entity_poly.pdbx_strand_id
1 'polypeptide(L)'
;IELERCKAILKELSTNPESKELSSEISNMSLDAYAQSLCEQFSGNYRAIKLDFRSDEKSKSINIQITPELNIAMNNIIKNAISFAYNEILVLAEATDKEYYIKIRDDGPGFDKKFIANFGKPFYSSRPETGVNMGLGLFITKQMIENLNGKISVQNNNGAEVILTWQI
;
A
#
# COMPACT_ATOMS: atom_id res chain seq x y z
N ILE A 1 6.13 -26.50 7.28
CA ILE A 1 5.59 -26.28 5.92
C ILE A 1 5.11 -24.84 5.75
N GLU A 2 4.35 -24.24 6.69
CA GLU A 2 3.87 -22.86 6.57
C GLU A 2 4.99 -21.81 6.76
N LEU A 3 5.93 -22.06 7.67
CA LEU A 3 7.06 -21.17 7.90
C LEU A 3 8.00 -21.08 6.69
N GLU A 4 8.20 -22.17 5.97
CA GLU A 4 8.99 -22.20 4.75
C GLU A 4 8.28 -21.48 3.58
N ARG A 5 6.95 -21.55 3.53
CA ARG A 5 6.14 -20.77 2.58
C ARG A 5 6.21 -19.27 2.88
N CYS A 6 6.11 -18.87 4.14
CA CYS A 6 6.28 -17.46 4.52
C CYS A 6 7.68 -16.94 4.18
N LYS A 7 8.74 -17.73 4.42
CA LYS A 7 10.10 -17.39 4.02
C LYS A 7 10.26 -17.28 2.50
N ALA A 8 9.65 -18.18 1.73
CA ALA A 8 9.67 -18.13 0.27
C ALA A 8 9.01 -16.86 -0.26
N ILE A 9 7.87 -16.46 0.31
CA ILE A 9 7.15 -15.23 -0.06
C ILE A 9 7.94 -13.98 0.34
N LEU A 10 8.52 -13.95 1.54
CA LEU A 10 9.40 -12.86 1.95
C LEU A 10 10.64 -12.78 1.03
N LYS A 11 11.17 -13.90 0.59
CA LYS A 11 12.28 -13.95 -0.36
C LYS A 11 11.85 -13.47 -1.75
N GLU A 12 10.65 -13.82 -2.21
CA GLU A 12 10.11 -13.39 -3.51
C GLU A 12 9.80 -11.89 -3.51
N LEU A 13 9.28 -11.34 -2.41
CA LEU A 13 9.10 -9.89 -2.21
C LEU A 13 10.46 -9.15 -2.13
N SER A 14 11.51 -9.80 -1.62
CA SER A 14 12.86 -9.22 -1.50
C SER A 14 13.74 -9.41 -2.74
N THR A 15 13.42 -10.36 -3.63
CA THR A 15 14.23 -10.69 -4.83
C THR A 15 13.66 -10.13 -6.12
N ASN A 16 12.57 -9.38 -6.08
CA ASN A 16 12.03 -8.71 -7.27
C ASN A 16 13.10 -7.72 -7.80
N PRO A 17 13.60 -7.87 -9.06
CA PRO A 17 14.68 -7.01 -9.58
C PRO A 17 14.35 -5.52 -9.57
N GLU A 18 13.07 -5.15 -9.58
CA GLU A 18 12.59 -3.78 -9.45
C GLU A 18 12.77 -3.21 -8.03
N SER A 19 13.01 -4.06 -7.01
CA SER A 19 13.26 -3.61 -5.64
C SER A 19 14.73 -3.25 -5.36
N LYS A 20 15.62 -3.41 -6.33
CA LYS A 20 17.06 -3.10 -6.18
C LYS A 20 17.37 -1.61 -6.07
N GLU A 21 16.44 -0.73 -6.37
CA GLU A 21 16.60 0.72 -6.20
C GLU A 21 15.97 1.29 -4.92
N LEU A 22 15.29 0.46 -4.13
CA LEU A 22 14.87 0.89 -2.80
C LEU A 22 16.10 0.98 -1.90
N SER A 23 16.56 2.22 -1.65
CA SER A 23 17.62 2.53 -0.71
C SER A 23 17.38 1.75 0.59
N SER A 24 18.36 0.96 0.99
CA SER A 24 18.37 0.27 2.29
C SER A 24 18.52 1.26 3.46
N GLU A 25 18.54 2.55 3.17
CA GLU A 25 18.75 3.63 4.14
C GLU A 25 17.41 4.21 4.60
N ILE A 26 17.31 4.38 5.90
CA ILE A 26 16.24 5.14 6.53
C ILE A 26 16.41 6.61 6.14
N SER A 27 15.37 7.21 5.58
CA SER A 27 15.34 8.63 5.23
C SER A 27 14.14 9.31 5.89
N ASN A 28 14.18 10.64 5.96
CA ASN A 28 13.07 11.44 6.45
C ASN A 28 12.62 12.38 5.34
N MET A 29 11.32 12.52 5.16
CA MET A 29 10.72 13.50 4.26
C MET A 29 9.30 13.86 4.73
N SER A 30 8.72 14.92 4.15
CA SER A 30 7.34 15.26 4.45
C SER A 30 6.38 14.21 3.88
N LEU A 31 5.24 14.08 4.52
CA LEU A 31 4.21 13.09 4.15
C LEU A 31 3.73 13.28 2.70
N ASP A 32 3.51 14.53 2.29
CA ASP A 32 3.11 14.86 0.92
C ASP A 32 4.21 14.52 -0.09
N ALA A 33 5.48 14.87 0.20
CA ALA A 33 6.60 14.54 -0.68
C ALA A 33 6.76 13.03 -0.87
N TYR A 34 6.58 12.26 0.20
CA TYR A 34 6.61 10.79 0.12
C TYR A 34 5.48 10.25 -0.76
N ALA A 35 4.25 10.70 -0.53
CA ALA A 35 3.11 10.25 -1.33
C ALA A 35 3.23 10.65 -2.81
N GLN A 36 3.77 11.84 -3.09
CA GLN A 36 4.07 12.27 -4.45
C GLN A 36 5.13 11.36 -5.09
N SER A 37 6.22 11.06 -4.39
CA SER A 37 7.29 10.20 -4.91
C SER A 37 6.80 8.79 -5.27
N LEU A 38 5.84 8.25 -4.53
CA LEU A 38 5.19 6.98 -4.88
C LEU A 38 4.46 7.07 -6.23
N CYS A 39 3.73 8.14 -6.48
CA CYS A 39 3.07 8.34 -7.78
C CYS A 39 4.09 8.45 -8.91
N GLU A 40 5.16 9.20 -8.73
CA GLU A 40 6.23 9.37 -9.73
C GLU A 40 6.92 8.04 -10.05
N GLN A 41 7.22 7.22 -9.02
CA GLN A 41 7.83 5.90 -9.17
C GLN A 41 7.02 4.96 -10.07
N PHE A 42 5.69 5.01 -9.98
CA PHE A 42 4.82 4.09 -10.71
C PHE A 42 4.28 4.66 -12.03
N SER A 43 4.22 5.98 -12.20
CA SER A 43 3.64 6.62 -13.40
C SER A 43 4.32 6.26 -14.72
N GLY A 44 5.62 5.93 -14.70
CA GLY A 44 6.37 5.56 -15.90
C GLY A 44 6.17 4.12 -16.37
N ASN A 45 5.75 3.22 -15.48
CA ASN A 45 5.77 1.78 -15.70
C ASN A 45 4.43 1.21 -16.19
N TYR A 46 3.31 1.94 -15.96
CA TYR A 46 1.96 1.47 -16.25
C TYR A 46 1.19 2.49 -17.09
N ARG A 47 1.47 2.53 -18.40
CA ARG A 47 0.92 3.52 -19.34
C ARG A 47 -0.62 3.54 -19.44
N ALA A 48 -1.28 2.46 -19.04
CA ALA A 48 -2.74 2.34 -19.11
C ALA A 48 -3.47 2.89 -17.88
N ILE A 49 -2.77 3.09 -16.75
CA ILE A 49 -3.36 3.53 -15.48
C ILE A 49 -2.80 4.90 -15.12
N LYS A 50 -3.68 5.86 -14.91
CA LYS A 50 -3.32 7.20 -14.44
C LYS A 50 -3.15 7.18 -12.92
N LEU A 51 -2.01 7.64 -12.43
CA LEU A 51 -1.79 7.88 -11.00
C LEU A 51 -1.89 9.37 -10.71
N ASP A 52 -2.85 9.75 -9.91
CA ASP A 52 -3.04 11.11 -9.41
C ASP A 52 -2.62 11.21 -7.93
N PHE A 53 -2.08 12.35 -7.56
CA PHE A 53 -1.70 12.67 -6.19
C PHE A 53 -2.46 13.91 -5.69
N ARG A 54 -2.89 13.88 -4.43
CA ARG A 54 -3.44 15.04 -3.72
C ARG A 54 -2.97 15.04 -2.27
N SER A 55 -2.76 16.24 -1.72
CA SER A 55 -2.40 16.44 -0.33
C SER A 55 -3.13 17.64 0.26
N ASP A 56 -3.23 17.67 1.58
CA ASP A 56 -3.66 18.86 2.33
C ASP A 56 -2.46 19.66 2.83
N GLU A 57 -2.68 20.87 3.31
CA GLU A 57 -1.62 21.76 3.81
C GLU A 57 -0.91 21.19 5.05
N LYS A 58 -1.62 20.45 5.91
CA LYS A 58 -1.05 19.87 7.11
C LYS A 58 -0.05 18.75 6.79
N SER A 59 -0.32 17.93 5.79
CA SER A 59 0.56 16.84 5.38
C SER A 59 1.96 17.32 4.95
N LYS A 60 2.09 18.55 4.47
CA LYS A 60 3.35 19.16 4.09
C LYS A 60 4.27 19.42 5.29
N SER A 61 3.70 19.61 6.47
CA SER A 61 4.43 19.86 7.71
C SER A 61 4.73 18.59 8.53
N ILE A 62 4.14 17.45 8.17
CA ILE A 62 4.35 16.17 8.84
C ILE A 62 5.60 15.51 8.26
N ASN A 63 6.66 15.39 9.05
CA ASN A 63 7.83 14.61 8.70
C ASN A 63 7.66 13.16 9.13
N ILE A 64 7.85 12.24 8.19
CA ILE A 64 7.76 10.81 8.43
C ILE A 64 9.10 10.13 8.14
N GLN A 65 9.34 9.05 8.86
CA GLN A 65 10.50 8.19 8.64
C GLN A 65 10.15 7.15 7.56
N ILE A 66 10.91 7.16 6.48
CA ILE A 66 10.78 6.19 5.39
C ILE A 66 11.71 5.02 5.67
N THR A 67 11.13 3.88 5.96
CA THR A 67 11.87 2.63 6.18
C THR A 67 11.71 1.69 4.99
N PRO A 68 12.62 0.71 4.81
CA PRO A 68 12.45 -0.33 3.79
C PRO A 68 11.12 -1.07 3.91
N GLU A 69 10.65 -1.33 5.14
CA GLU A 69 9.37 -2.01 5.40
C GLU A 69 8.18 -1.17 4.94
N LEU A 70 8.21 0.16 5.19
CA LEU A 70 7.17 1.07 4.70
C LEU A 70 7.12 1.06 3.17
N ASN A 71 8.27 1.13 2.51
CA ASN A 71 8.36 1.08 1.05
C ASN A 71 7.82 -0.23 0.48
N ILE A 72 8.16 -1.38 1.08
CA ILE A 72 7.64 -2.70 0.66
C ILE A 72 6.12 -2.73 0.82
N ALA A 73 5.60 -2.27 1.96
CA ALA A 73 4.17 -2.21 2.23
C ALA A 73 3.43 -1.34 1.20
N MET A 74 3.94 -0.13 0.92
CA MET A 74 3.36 0.80 -0.04
C MET A 74 3.40 0.25 -1.47
N ASN A 75 4.54 -0.33 -1.88
CA ASN A 75 4.67 -0.96 -3.20
C ASN A 75 3.64 -2.08 -3.40
N ASN A 76 3.42 -2.90 -2.37
CA ASN A 76 2.42 -3.97 -2.44
C ASN A 76 0.99 -3.41 -2.57
N ILE A 77 0.65 -2.36 -1.83
CA ILE A 77 -0.67 -1.72 -1.91
C ILE A 77 -0.90 -1.11 -3.30
N ILE A 78 0.09 -0.35 -3.82
CA ILE A 78 -0.03 0.31 -5.12
C ILE A 78 -0.10 -0.73 -6.25
N LYS A 79 0.72 -1.79 -6.23
CA LYS A 79 0.66 -2.88 -7.20
C LYS A 79 -0.69 -3.60 -7.18
N ASN A 80 -1.29 -3.77 -6.00
CA ASN A 80 -2.65 -4.29 -5.89
C ASN A 80 -3.67 -3.34 -6.53
N ALA A 81 -3.61 -2.04 -6.23
CA ALA A 81 -4.49 -1.05 -6.83
C ALA A 81 -4.36 -1.04 -8.36
N ILE A 82 -3.12 -1.02 -8.90
CA ILE A 82 -2.87 -1.09 -10.35
C ILE A 82 -3.49 -2.34 -10.99
N SER A 83 -3.45 -3.47 -10.29
CA SER A 83 -3.99 -4.73 -10.81
C SER A 83 -5.52 -4.76 -10.90
N PHE A 84 -6.22 -3.89 -10.18
CA PHE A 84 -7.69 -3.85 -10.11
C PHE A 84 -8.29 -2.58 -10.71
N ALA A 85 -7.52 -1.49 -10.81
CA ALA A 85 -7.98 -0.24 -11.40
C ALA A 85 -8.45 -0.46 -12.85
N TYR A 86 -9.49 0.27 -13.23
CA TYR A 86 -9.92 0.35 -14.63
C TYR A 86 -9.10 1.40 -15.39
N ASN A 87 -8.92 2.59 -14.82
CA ASN A 87 -8.28 3.72 -15.47
C ASN A 87 -7.40 4.56 -14.55
N GLU A 88 -7.76 4.70 -13.25
CA GLU A 88 -7.08 5.66 -12.37
C GLU A 88 -6.89 5.15 -10.94
N ILE A 89 -5.83 5.66 -10.33
CA ILE A 89 -5.52 5.48 -8.91
C ILE A 89 -5.27 6.87 -8.33
N LEU A 90 -5.84 7.13 -7.17
CA LEU A 90 -5.62 8.36 -6.41
C LEU A 90 -4.86 8.04 -5.11
N VAL A 91 -3.71 8.69 -4.94
CA VAL A 91 -2.95 8.68 -3.70
C VAL A 91 -3.19 9.98 -2.96
N LEU A 92 -3.61 9.89 -1.70
CA LEU A 92 -3.95 11.03 -0.85
C LEU A 92 -3.03 11.04 0.37
N ALA A 93 -2.46 12.21 0.67
CA ALA A 93 -1.73 12.49 1.91
C ALA A 93 -2.51 13.54 2.71
N GLU A 94 -2.99 13.18 3.88
CA GLU A 94 -3.83 14.03 4.71
C GLU A 94 -3.38 13.98 6.17
N ALA A 95 -3.57 15.06 6.92
CA ALA A 95 -3.26 15.10 8.35
C ALA A 95 -4.30 15.90 9.14
N THR A 96 -4.52 15.47 10.37
CA THR A 96 -5.27 16.20 11.41
C THR A 96 -4.28 16.69 12.48
N ASP A 97 -4.78 17.17 13.63
CA ASP A 97 -3.91 17.52 14.77
C ASP A 97 -3.40 16.29 15.56
N LYS A 98 -3.96 15.10 15.28
CA LYS A 98 -3.68 13.88 16.04
C LYS A 98 -3.15 12.74 15.20
N GLU A 99 -3.49 12.70 13.93
CA GLU A 99 -3.23 11.58 13.04
C GLU A 99 -2.86 12.06 11.65
N TYR A 100 -2.06 11.27 10.95
CA TYR A 100 -1.84 11.44 9.52
C TYR A 100 -2.18 10.17 8.76
N TYR A 101 -2.50 10.34 7.48
CA TYR A 101 -3.05 9.30 6.62
C TYR A 101 -2.35 9.26 5.26
N ILE A 102 -2.14 8.04 4.77
CA ILE A 102 -1.91 7.78 3.35
C ILE A 102 -3.09 6.91 2.88
N LYS A 103 -3.82 7.38 1.88
CA LYS A 103 -4.95 6.65 1.30
C LYS A 103 -4.65 6.34 -0.16
N ILE A 104 -4.88 5.10 -0.57
CA ILE A 104 -4.76 4.65 -1.95
C ILE A 104 -6.11 4.16 -2.40
N ARG A 105 -6.68 4.79 -3.42
CA ARG A 105 -7.99 4.46 -3.97
C ARG A 105 -7.87 4.17 -5.46
N ASP A 106 -8.41 3.06 -5.90
CA ASP A 106 -8.59 2.74 -7.32
C ASP A 106 -10.05 2.96 -7.76
N ASP A 107 -10.26 2.99 -9.07
CA ASP A 107 -11.59 3.06 -9.70
C ASP A 107 -12.12 1.69 -10.12
N GLY A 108 -11.57 0.61 -9.56
CA GLY A 108 -11.91 -0.76 -9.88
C GLY A 108 -13.22 -1.24 -9.21
N PRO A 109 -13.47 -2.55 -9.20
CA PRO A 109 -14.72 -3.12 -8.70
C PRO A 109 -14.91 -3.02 -7.17
N GLY A 110 -13.87 -2.57 -6.45
CA GLY A 110 -13.86 -2.55 -4.99
C GLY A 110 -13.57 -3.92 -4.37
N PHE A 111 -13.62 -3.97 -3.04
CA PHE A 111 -13.46 -5.19 -2.28
C PHE A 111 -14.79 -5.93 -2.10
N ASP A 112 -14.75 -7.25 -2.14
CA ASP A 112 -15.87 -8.08 -1.73
C ASP A 112 -16.22 -7.86 -0.24
N LYS A 113 -17.51 -7.93 0.11
CA LYS A 113 -17.98 -7.72 1.50
C LYS A 113 -17.37 -8.71 2.48
N LYS A 114 -17.18 -9.97 2.05
CA LYS A 114 -16.56 -11.01 2.90
C LYS A 114 -15.08 -10.71 3.12
N PHE A 115 -14.41 -10.15 2.09
CA PHE A 115 -13.01 -9.72 2.22
C PHE A 115 -12.90 -8.58 3.25
N ILE A 116 -13.71 -7.54 3.17
CA ILE A 116 -13.72 -6.43 4.14
C ILE A 116 -13.94 -6.96 5.55
N ALA A 117 -14.93 -7.85 5.75
CA ALA A 117 -15.26 -8.42 7.05
C ALA A 117 -14.14 -9.31 7.64
N ASN A 118 -13.26 -9.84 6.81
CA ASN A 118 -12.16 -10.72 7.21
C ASN A 118 -10.78 -10.11 6.93
N PHE A 119 -10.72 -8.82 6.64
CA PHE A 119 -9.47 -8.14 6.33
C PHE A 119 -8.41 -8.36 7.42
N GLY A 120 -7.22 -8.72 6.99
CA GLY A 120 -6.10 -9.00 7.89
C GLY A 120 -6.07 -10.42 8.45
N LYS A 121 -6.98 -11.32 8.04
CA LYS A 121 -6.82 -12.75 8.26
C LYS A 121 -5.99 -13.36 7.14
N PRO A 122 -5.06 -14.28 7.43
CA PRO A 122 -4.28 -14.95 6.39
C PRO A 122 -5.19 -15.77 5.46
N PHE A 123 -4.77 -15.90 4.20
CA PHE A 123 -5.47 -16.68 3.17
C PHE A 123 -6.86 -16.17 2.75
N TYR A 124 -7.22 -14.95 3.15
CA TYR A 124 -8.39 -14.26 2.63
C TYR A 124 -7.98 -13.38 1.44
N SER A 125 -8.40 -13.76 0.25
CA SER A 125 -8.22 -12.99 -0.99
C SER A 125 -9.57 -12.60 -1.56
N SER A 126 -9.67 -11.41 -2.13
CA SER A 126 -10.82 -11.00 -2.93
C SER A 126 -10.84 -11.64 -4.33
N ARG A 127 -9.82 -12.45 -4.68
CA ARG A 127 -9.72 -13.14 -5.98
C ARG A 127 -10.07 -14.60 -5.84
N PRO A 128 -10.86 -15.19 -6.80
CA PRO A 128 -10.93 -16.62 -6.97
C PRO A 128 -9.55 -17.18 -7.33
N GLU A 129 -9.26 -18.39 -6.90
CA GLU A 129 -7.99 -19.10 -6.98
C GLU A 129 -7.44 -19.23 -8.41
N THR A 130 -6.73 -18.22 -8.88
CA THR A 130 -5.86 -18.33 -10.06
C THR A 130 -4.39 -18.26 -9.62
N GLY A 131 -3.95 -19.24 -8.88
CA GLY A 131 -2.60 -19.77 -8.75
C GLY A 131 -1.48 -18.89 -8.21
N VAL A 132 -1.51 -17.56 -8.26
CA VAL A 132 -0.35 -16.71 -7.98
C VAL A 132 -0.50 -15.76 -6.80
N ASN A 133 -1.71 -15.39 -6.40
CA ASN A 133 -1.95 -14.48 -5.26
C ASN A 133 -2.72 -15.19 -4.15
N MET A 134 -2.02 -15.78 -3.20
CA MET A 134 -2.56 -16.57 -2.09
C MET A 134 -3.28 -15.77 -0.99
N GLY A 135 -3.69 -14.51 -1.22
CA GLY A 135 -4.32 -13.68 -0.19
C GLY A 135 -3.38 -13.25 0.94
N LEU A 136 -2.08 -13.39 0.75
CA LEU A 136 -1.08 -13.07 1.77
C LEU A 136 -0.53 -11.65 1.66
N GLY A 137 -0.62 -11.01 0.49
CA GLY A 137 -0.02 -9.69 0.26
C GLY A 137 -0.51 -8.64 1.25
N LEU A 138 -1.82 -8.41 1.33
CA LEU A 138 -2.38 -7.42 2.27
C LEU A 138 -2.30 -7.87 3.75
N PHE A 139 -2.26 -9.18 4.02
CA PHE A 139 -1.98 -9.69 5.36
C PHE A 139 -0.56 -9.32 5.82
N ILE A 140 0.46 -9.56 4.98
CA ILE A 140 1.85 -9.21 5.26
C ILE A 140 2.00 -7.69 5.38
N THR A 141 1.37 -6.93 4.47
CA THR A 141 1.33 -5.46 4.53
C THR A 141 0.77 -4.97 5.85
N LYS A 142 -0.32 -5.57 6.33
CA LYS A 142 -0.91 -5.25 7.63
C LYS A 142 0.10 -5.45 8.76
N GLN A 143 0.79 -6.59 8.80
CA GLN A 143 1.81 -6.85 9.82
C GLN A 143 2.96 -5.82 9.77
N MET A 144 3.42 -5.45 8.57
CA MET A 144 4.46 -4.43 8.40
C MET A 144 4.01 -3.07 8.93
N ILE A 145 2.81 -2.61 8.58
CA ILE A 145 2.27 -1.33 9.03
C ILE A 145 2.04 -1.32 10.56
N GLU A 146 1.53 -2.42 11.12
CA GLU A 146 1.34 -2.55 12.58
C GLU A 146 2.70 -2.53 13.32
N ASN A 147 3.75 -3.15 12.78
CA ASN A 147 5.10 -3.09 13.33
C ASN A 147 5.70 -1.68 13.28
N LEU A 148 5.25 -0.84 12.36
CA LEU A 148 5.60 0.58 12.27
C LEU A 148 4.66 1.48 13.11
N ASN A 149 3.92 0.90 14.07
CA ASN A 149 2.93 1.58 14.91
C ASN A 149 1.80 2.26 14.11
N GLY A 150 1.56 1.81 12.89
CA GLY A 150 0.46 2.26 12.06
C GLY A 150 -0.76 1.35 12.15
N LYS A 151 -1.85 1.80 11.56
CA LYS A 151 -3.07 1.02 11.35
C LYS A 151 -3.37 0.97 9.87
N ILE A 152 -3.94 -0.14 9.40
CA ILE A 152 -4.43 -0.28 8.04
C ILE A 152 -5.89 -0.70 8.06
N SER A 153 -6.70 -0.08 7.24
CA SER A 153 -8.10 -0.43 7.01
C SER A 153 -8.43 -0.41 5.52
N VAL A 154 -9.49 -1.10 5.16
CA VAL A 154 -9.97 -1.19 3.79
C VAL A 154 -11.45 -0.87 3.73
N GLN A 155 -11.87 -0.18 2.69
CA GLN A 155 -13.28 0.13 2.41
C GLN A 155 -13.51 0.28 0.91
N ASN A 156 -14.77 0.41 0.52
CA ASN A 156 -15.13 0.79 -0.84
C ASN A 156 -15.55 2.27 -0.88
N ASN A 157 -14.98 3.01 -1.83
CA ASN A 157 -15.23 4.42 -2.08
C ASN A 157 -15.14 4.69 -3.60
N ASN A 158 -16.17 4.33 -4.34
CA ASN A 158 -16.20 4.30 -5.82
C ASN A 158 -15.07 3.45 -6.43
N GLY A 159 -14.74 2.35 -5.79
CA GLY A 159 -13.63 1.45 -6.04
C GLY A 159 -13.08 0.96 -4.71
N ALA A 160 -11.91 0.33 -4.70
CA ALA A 160 -11.26 -0.08 -3.46
C ALA A 160 -10.45 1.08 -2.87
N GLU A 161 -10.49 1.22 -1.56
CA GLU A 161 -9.69 2.20 -0.83
C GLU A 161 -8.97 1.54 0.34
N VAL A 162 -7.66 1.68 0.37
CA VAL A 162 -6.79 1.27 1.48
C VAL A 162 -6.36 2.52 2.23
N ILE A 163 -6.53 2.53 3.55
CA ILE A 163 -6.22 3.66 4.42
C ILE A 163 -5.17 3.23 5.43
N LEU A 164 -4.06 3.93 5.44
CA LEU A 164 -3.00 3.80 6.43
C LEU A 164 -3.06 5.00 7.37
N THR A 165 -2.96 4.75 8.67
CA THR A 165 -3.11 5.80 9.72
C THR A 165 -2.01 5.65 10.75
N TRP A 166 -1.40 6.78 11.15
CA TRP A 166 -0.48 6.87 12.27
C TRP A 166 -0.87 8.02 13.19
N GLN A 167 -0.52 7.89 14.47
CA GLN A 167 -0.63 8.97 15.45
C GLN A 167 0.55 9.95 15.29
N ILE A 168 0.29 11.24 15.54
CA ILE A 168 1.31 12.31 15.61
C ILE A 168 1.88 12.41 17.03
#